data_743a55bfd5f57126f3a38beb36770c0d
#
_entry.id   743a55bfd5f57126f3a38beb36770c0d
#
_cell.length_a   1.000
_cell.length_b   1.000
_cell.length_c   1.000
_cell.angle_alpha   90.00
_cell.angle_beta   90.00
_cell.angle_gamma   90.00
#
_symmetry.space_group_name_H-M   'P 1'
#
loop_
_entity.id
_entity.type
_entity.pdbx_description
1 polymer ?
#
loop_
_entity_poly.entity_id
_entity_poly.type
_entity_poly.pdbx_seq_one_letter_code
_entity_poly.pdbx_strand_id
1 'polypeptide(L)'
;RPIWISWKLDGLTLVATYDSGQLTKVLTRGNGHTGTNITHLATAINGIPQQIADKGHTVIRGEAVIANDDFERFLMESGEDYANPWNLASGSLSVKDPADIKDRHIQWIPFTLVSTDEHITSWGARMDWLNQQGFKTIERQLVETPTIDAVEACINRFTEEVTSKRNPYPVDGLVVCYDDTDYAQ
;
A
#
# COMPACT_ATOMS: atom_id res chain seq x y z
N ARG A 1 15.49 18.77 -7.93
CA ARG A 1 15.35 17.35 -8.29
C ARG A 1 13.88 16.95 -8.35
N PRO A 2 13.48 16.12 -9.29
CA PRO A 2 12.10 15.64 -9.36
C PRO A 2 11.66 14.95 -8.08
N ILE A 3 10.42 15.23 -7.67
CA ILE A 3 9.79 14.59 -6.51
C ILE A 3 8.48 13.94 -6.94
N TRP A 4 8.03 12.98 -6.15
CA TRP A 4 6.71 12.39 -6.22
C TRP A 4 5.91 12.75 -4.99
N ILE A 5 4.64 13.03 -5.19
CA ILE A 5 3.67 13.22 -4.11
C ILE A 5 2.65 12.11 -4.23
N SER A 6 2.39 11.43 -3.12
CA SER A 6 1.45 10.31 -3.07
C SER A 6 0.64 10.35 -1.78
N TRP A 7 -0.40 9.51 -1.71
CA TRP A 7 -1.22 9.40 -0.51
C TRP A 7 -0.43 8.74 0.62
N LYS A 8 -0.64 9.27 1.83
CA LYS A 8 -0.30 8.56 3.05
C LYS A 8 -1.54 7.80 3.50
N LEU A 9 -1.63 6.54 3.07
CA LEU A 9 -2.76 5.68 3.41
C LEU A 9 -2.74 5.36 4.90
N ASP A 10 -3.92 5.40 5.52
CA ASP A 10 -4.08 5.10 6.94
C ASP A 10 -4.46 3.63 7.11
N GLY A 11 -3.46 2.80 7.29
CA GLY A 11 -3.59 1.35 7.42
C GLY A 11 -2.39 0.74 8.11
N LEU A 12 -2.09 -0.50 7.76
CA LEU A 12 -0.95 -1.24 8.32
C LEU A 12 0.03 -1.62 7.22
N THR A 13 1.30 -1.39 7.46
CA THR A 13 2.34 -1.77 6.51
C THR A 13 2.55 -3.26 6.53
N LEU A 14 2.44 -3.90 5.36
CA LEU A 14 2.78 -5.30 5.15
C LEU A 14 3.94 -5.38 4.16
N VAL A 15 4.88 -6.28 4.46
CA VAL A 15 6.04 -6.54 3.61
C VAL A 15 5.87 -7.92 2.99
N ALA A 16 5.76 -7.96 1.65
CA ALA A 16 5.64 -9.20 0.90
C ALA A 16 6.97 -9.56 0.24
N THR A 17 7.36 -10.82 0.34
CA THR A 17 8.56 -11.36 -0.28
C THR A 17 8.20 -12.40 -1.32
N TYR A 18 8.78 -12.28 -2.50
CA TYR A 18 8.63 -13.22 -3.61
C TYR A 18 9.98 -13.80 -3.96
N ASP A 19 10.04 -15.11 -4.16
CA ASP A 19 11.23 -15.83 -4.61
C ASP A 19 10.84 -16.74 -5.75
N SER A 20 11.58 -16.65 -6.85
CA SER A 20 11.33 -17.42 -8.08
C SER A 20 9.86 -17.28 -8.56
N GLY A 21 9.30 -16.10 -8.42
CA GLY A 21 7.94 -15.79 -8.83
C GLY A 21 6.85 -16.22 -7.85
N GLN A 22 7.21 -16.81 -6.71
CA GLN A 22 6.25 -17.29 -5.72
C GLN A 22 6.27 -16.43 -4.46
N LEU A 23 5.08 -16.14 -3.92
CA LEU A 23 4.97 -15.52 -2.62
C LEU A 23 5.53 -16.46 -1.55
N THR A 24 6.52 -16.02 -0.80
CA THR A 24 7.14 -16.83 0.26
C THR A 24 6.77 -16.36 1.65
N LYS A 25 6.55 -15.05 1.86
CA LYS A 25 6.11 -14.57 3.16
C LYS A 25 5.48 -13.19 3.08
N VAL A 26 4.57 -12.93 4.03
CA VAL A 26 3.99 -11.62 4.30
C VAL A 26 4.17 -11.34 5.79
N LEU A 27 4.83 -10.24 6.12
CA LEU A 27 5.08 -9.82 7.49
C LEU A 27 4.42 -8.49 7.77
N THR A 28 3.83 -8.35 8.96
CA THR A 28 3.43 -7.02 9.44
C THR A 28 4.70 -6.25 9.81
N ARG A 29 4.71 -4.95 9.53
CA ARG A 29 5.79 -4.08 10.00
C ARG A 29 5.33 -3.37 11.26
N GLY A 30 5.83 -3.85 12.42
CA GLY A 30 5.57 -3.20 13.70
C GLY A 30 6.51 -2.04 13.96
N ASN A 31 6.34 -1.38 15.09
CA ASN A 31 7.07 -0.18 15.52
C ASN A 31 8.53 -0.50 15.91
N GLY A 32 9.36 -0.87 14.91
CA GLY A 32 10.76 -1.20 15.15
C GLY A 32 11.02 -2.57 15.73
N HIS A 33 9.98 -3.40 15.87
CA HIS A 33 10.08 -4.77 16.37
C HIS A 33 9.94 -5.78 15.24
N THR A 34 10.27 -7.04 15.52
CA THR A 34 10.08 -8.16 14.60
C THR A 34 8.62 -8.25 14.19
N GLY A 35 8.36 -8.24 12.89
CA GLY A 35 7.02 -8.33 12.37
C GLY A 35 6.40 -9.71 12.56
N THR A 36 5.08 -9.76 12.62
CA THR A 36 4.33 -11.01 12.69
C THR A 36 4.16 -11.59 11.28
N ASN A 37 4.37 -12.89 11.13
CA ASN A 37 4.17 -13.59 9.87
C ASN A 37 2.67 -13.87 9.68
N ILE A 38 2.09 -13.27 8.64
CA ILE A 38 0.68 -13.43 8.29
C ILE A 38 0.49 -14.01 6.90
N THR A 39 1.46 -14.75 6.40
CA THR A 39 1.41 -15.34 5.05
C THR A 39 0.14 -16.15 4.84
N HIS A 40 -0.36 -16.84 5.87
CA HIS A 40 -1.60 -17.60 5.81
C HIS A 40 -2.84 -16.77 5.50
N LEU A 41 -2.80 -15.45 5.71
CA LEU A 41 -3.92 -14.55 5.44
C LEU A 41 -3.86 -13.93 4.04
N ALA A 42 -2.78 -14.13 3.29
CA ALA A 42 -2.55 -13.46 2.01
C ALA A 42 -3.68 -13.69 0.99
N THR A 43 -4.27 -14.89 0.98
CA THR A 43 -5.36 -15.21 0.05
C THR A 43 -6.64 -14.43 0.34
N ALA A 44 -6.79 -13.90 1.54
CA ALA A 44 -7.94 -13.09 1.95
C ALA A 44 -7.68 -11.58 1.81
N ILE A 45 -6.49 -11.19 1.38
CA ILE A 45 -6.11 -9.80 1.17
C ILE A 45 -5.99 -9.55 -0.34
N ASN A 46 -6.77 -8.59 -0.84
CA ASN A 46 -6.73 -8.23 -2.26
C ASN A 46 -5.45 -7.48 -2.58
N GLY A 47 -4.80 -7.84 -3.68
CA GLY A 47 -3.60 -7.15 -4.14
C GLY A 47 -2.29 -7.82 -3.79
N ILE A 48 -2.31 -8.99 -3.13
CA ILE A 48 -1.13 -9.81 -2.87
C ILE A 48 -1.25 -11.09 -3.72
N PRO A 49 -0.77 -11.09 -4.97
CA PRO A 49 -0.84 -12.29 -5.80
C PRO A 49 0.08 -13.39 -5.25
N GLN A 50 -0.31 -14.64 -5.45
CA GLN A 50 0.51 -15.79 -5.07
C GLN A 50 1.72 -15.98 -5.98
N GLN A 51 1.63 -15.48 -7.22
CA GLN A 51 2.68 -15.60 -8.24
C GLN A 51 2.84 -14.30 -8.99
N ILE A 52 4.08 -13.98 -9.36
CA ILE A 52 4.41 -12.86 -10.24
C ILE A 52 5.30 -13.35 -11.39
N ALA A 53 5.42 -12.54 -12.45
CA ALA A 53 6.21 -12.91 -13.63
C ALA A 53 7.71 -12.91 -13.35
N ASP A 54 8.20 -11.98 -12.55
CA ASP A 54 9.62 -11.88 -12.20
C ASP A 54 10.07 -13.10 -11.38
N LYS A 55 11.20 -13.67 -11.77
CA LYS A 55 11.72 -14.92 -11.17
C LYS A 55 12.86 -14.70 -10.18
N GLY A 56 13.21 -13.46 -9.88
CA GLY A 56 14.24 -13.12 -8.90
C GLY A 56 13.70 -13.05 -7.47
N HIS A 57 14.51 -12.45 -6.59
CA HIS A 57 14.12 -12.14 -5.22
C HIS A 57 13.57 -10.72 -5.15
N THR A 58 12.35 -10.57 -4.66
CA THR A 58 11.66 -9.28 -4.63
C THR A 58 11.00 -9.05 -3.28
N VAL A 59 11.24 -7.88 -2.69
CA VAL A 59 10.65 -7.46 -1.42
C VAL A 59 9.91 -6.15 -1.62
N ILE A 60 8.64 -6.12 -1.22
CA ILE A 60 7.74 -4.99 -1.48
C ILE A 60 7.04 -4.57 -0.18
N ARG A 61 7.00 -3.27 0.09
CA ARG A 61 6.15 -2.71 1.14
C ARG A 61 4.88 -2.17 0.52
N GLY A 62 3.77 -2.43 1.19
CA GLY A 62 2.49 -1.86 0.82
C GLY A 62 1.64 -1.64 2.05
N GLU A 63 0.62 -0.81 1.89
CA GLU A 63 -0.29 -0.52 2.97
C GLU A 63 -1.56 -1.37 2.83
N ALA A 64 -1.89 -2.10 3.89
CA ALA A 64 -3.15 -2.83 3.98
C ALA A 64 -4.22 -1.88 4.53
N VAL A 65 -5.24 -1.65 3.73
CA VAL A 65 -6.31 -0.69 4.02
C VAL A 65 -7.68 -1.29 3.74
N ILE A 66 -8.70 -0.72 4.36
CA ILE A 66 -10.10 -1.01 4.02
C ILE A 66 -10.70 0.30 3.51
N ALA A 67 -11.27 0.27 2.30
CA ALA A 67 -11.92 1.44 1.72
C ALA A 67 -13.08 1.92 2.62
N ASN A 68 -13.31 3.24 2.65
CA ASN A 68 -14.32 3.82 3.54
C ASN A 68 -15.72 3.22 3.32
N ASP A 69 -16.11 3.02 2.06
CA ASP A 69 -17.42 2.42 1.75
C ASP A 69 -17.51 0.95 2.15
N ASP A 70 -16.43 0.21 1.99
CA ASP A 70 -16.37 -1.20 2.42
C ASP A 70 -16.46 -1.31 3.94
N PHE A 71 -15.83 -0.39 4.65
CA PHE A 71 -15.90 -0.32 6.11
C PHE A 71 -17.32 -0.08 6.59
N GLU A 72 -18.00 0.92 6.02
CA GLU A 72 -19.39 1.24 6.38
C GLU A 72 -20.32 0.06 6.11
N ARG A 73 -20.16 -0.58 4.95
CA ARG A 73 -20.95 -1.76 4.59
C ARG A 73 -20.71 -2.90 5.57
N PHE A 74 -19.46 -3.15 5.95
CA PHE A 74 -19.12 -4.18 6.92
C PHE A 74 -19.81 -3.95 8.26
N LEU A 75 -19.81 -2.70 8.77
CA LEU A 75 -20.50 -2.38 10.03
C LEU A 75 -21.99 -2.64 9.94
N MET A 76 -22.62 -2.30 8.82
CA MET A 76 -24.05 -2.51 8.62
C MET A 76 -24.41 -4.00 8.54
N GLU A 77 -23.62 -4.78 7.82
CA GLU A 77 -23.91 -6.19 7.58
C GLU A 77 -23.55 -7.09 8.76
N SER A 78 -22.46 -6.77 9.48
CA SER A 78 -21.98 -7.59 10.59
C SER A 78 -22.63 -7.26 11.93
N GLY A 79 -23.07 -6.01 12.11
CA GLY A 79 -23.52 -5.51 13.40
C GLY A 79 -22.39 -5.30 14.41
N GLU A 80 -21.14 -5.51 14.00
CA GLU A 80 -19.97 -5.26 14.83
C GLU A 80 -19.64 -3.76 14.88
N ASP A 81 -18.94 -3.34 15.93
CA ASP A 81 -18.60 -1.95 16.15
C ASP A 81 -17.07 -1.78 16.13
N TYR A 82 -16.60 -0.93 15.22
CA TYR A 82 -15.20 -0.53 15.10
C TYR A 82 -15.13 0.98 14.93
N ALA A 83 -14.15 1.62 15.56
CA ALA A 83 -14.05 3.08 15.56
C ALA A 83 -13.73 3.65 14.15
N ASN A 84 -12.93 2.92 13.35
CA ASN A 84 -12.49 3.38 12.04
C ASN A 84 -11.95 2.19 11.23
N PRO A 85 -11.69 2.39 9.91
CA PRO A 85 -11.16 1.33 9.05
C PRO A 85 -9.82 0.75 9.54
N TRP A 86 -8.94 1.57 10.14
CA TRP A 86 -7.67 1.10 10.67
C TRP A 86 -7.87 0.05 11.77
N ASN A 87 -8.82 0.28 12.69
CA ASN A 87 -9.11 -0.67 13.78
C ASN A 87 -9.63 -2.00 13.23
N LEU A 88 -10.49 -1.97 12.23
CA LEU A 88 -10.99 -3.19 11.60
C LEU A 88 -9.84 -3.95 10.90
N ALA A 89 -9.00 -3.25 10.14
CA ALA A 89 -7.86 -3.86 9.47
C ALA A 89 -6.89 -4.47 10.49
N SER A 90 -6.55 -3.73 11.54
CA SER A 90 -5.64 -4.19 12.58
C SER A 90 -6.14 -5.46 13.28
N GLY A 91 -7.42 -5.47 13.69
CA GLY A 91 -8.01 -6.64 14.32
C GLY A 91 -8.09 -7.84 13.40
N SER A 92 -8.24 -7.61 12.09
CA SER A 92 -8.32 -8.67 11.09
C SER A 92 -7.02 -9.43 10.90
N LEU A 93 -5.87 -8.79 11.09
CA LEU A 93 -4.57 -9.41 10.84
C LEU A 93 -4.09 -10.34 11.96
N SER A 94 -4.86 -10.44 13.05
CA SER A 94 -4.57 -11.36 14.16
C SER A 94 -5.34 -12.68 14.09
N VAL A 95 -6.24 -12.85 13.12
CA VAL A 95 -7.04 -14.07 13.01
C VAL A 95 -6.22 -15.22 12.42
N LYS A 96 -6.67 -16.46 12.66
CA LYS A 96 -5.98 -17.66 12.20
C LYS A 96 -6.49 -18.16 10.85
N ASP A 97 -7.80 -18.02 10.59
CA ASP A 97 -8.43 -18.54 9.38
C ASP A 97 -8.69 -17.40 8.40
N PRO A 98 -8.11 -17.44 7.18
CA PRO A 98 -8.35 -16.40 6.18
C PRO A 98 -9.83 -16.27 5.79
N ALA A 99 -10.62 -17.34 5.91
CA ALA A 99 -12.06 -17.28 5.62
C ALA A 99 -12.79 -16.27 6.52
N ASP A 100 -12.29 -16.04 7.73
CA ASP A 100 -12.93 -15.15 8.70
C ASP A 100 -12.80 -13.66 8.35
N ILE A 101 -11.91 -13.32 7.43
CA ILE A 101 -11.68 -11.91 7.07
C ILE A 101 -11.94 -11.56 5.60
N LYS A 102 -12.42 -12.52 4.81
CA LYS A 102 -12.72 -12.28 3.39
C LYS A 102 -13.78 -11.21 3.16
N ASP A 103 -14.75 -11.12 4.05
CA ASP A 103 -15.83 -10.15 3.97
C ASP A 103 -15.42 -8.74 4.39
N ARG A 104 -14.20 -8.55 4.84
CA ARG A 104 -13.69 -7.25 5.29
C ARG A 104 -13.03 -6.46 4.18
N HIS A 105 -12.80 -7.05 3.01
CA HIS A 105 -12.28 -6.40 1.81
C HIS A 105 -10.97 -5.64 2.02
N ILE A 106 -10.04 -6.25 2.76
CA ILE A 106 -8.71 -5.65 2.95
C ILE A 106 -7.99 -5.64 1.61
N GLN A 107 -7.42 -4.47 1.26
CA GLN A 107 -6.63 -4.28 0.05
C GLN A 107 -5.21 -3.91 0.44
N TRP A 108 -4.24 -4.43 -0.31
CA TRP A 108 -2.84 -4.10 -0.11
C TRP A 108 -2.35 -3.30 -1.30
N ILE A 109 -1.80 -2.12 -1.03
CA ILE A 109 -1.39 -1.16 -2.05
C ILE A 109 0.09 -0.87 -1.90
N PRO A 110 0.95 -1.42 -2.79
CA PRO A 110 2.38 -1.19 -2.78
C PRO A 110 2.76 0.28 -2.92
N PHE A 111 3.75 0.71 -2.14
CA PHE A 111 4.32 2.05 -2.22
C PHE A 111 5.84 2.06 -2.19
N THR A 112 6.51 0.93 -1.94
CA THR A 112 7.97 0.84 -1.94
C THR A 112 8.43 -0.51 -2.46
N LEU A 113 9.26 -0.49 -3.49
CA LEU A 113 10.04 -1.65 -3.90
C LEU A 113 11.33 -1.65 -3.06
N VAL A 114 11.40 -2.52 -2.06
CA VAL A 114 12.52 -2.55 -1.11
C VAL A 114 13.77 -3.13 -1.76
N SER A 115 13.62 -4.27 -2.44
CA SER A 115 14.70 -4.90 -3.17
C SER A 115 14.17 -5.72 -4.32
N THR A 116 15.00 -5.82 -5.37
CA THR A 116 14.78 -6.63 -6.56
C THR A 116 16.13 -6.93 -7.16
N ASP A 117 16.20 -7.95 -8.03
CA ASP A 117 17.40 -8.24 -8.80
C ASP A 117 17.63 -7.22 -9.92
N GLU A 118 16.60 -6.45 -10.26
CA GLU A 118 16.71 -5.35 -11.20
C GLU A 118 17.34 -4.12 -10.55
N HIS A 119 18.18 -3.40 -11.31
CA HIS A 119 18.79 -2.16 -10.83
C HIS A 119 17.95 -0.97 -11.29
N ILE A 120 17.02 -0.53 -10.43
CA ILE A 120 16.09 0.55 -10.72
C ILE A 120 16.33 1.69 -9.73
N THR A 121 16.77 2.85 -10.20
CA THR A 121 17.14 4.00 -9.35
C THR A 121 16.12 5.14 -9.35
N SER A 122 15.02 4.97 -10.06
CA SER A 122 13.88 5.90 -10.06
C SER A 122 12.72 5.29 -9.31
N TRP A 123 12.17 6.03 -8.31
CA TRP A 123 11.01 5.54 -7.56
C TRP A 123 9.81 5.34 -8.50
N GLY A 124 9.58 6.27 -9.42
CA GLY A 124 8.51 6.14 -10.41
C GLY A 124 8.68 4.90 -11.27
N ALA A 125 9.91 4.63 -11.73
CA ALA A 125 10.20 3.43 -12.51
C ALA A 125 10.00 2.16 -11.68
N ARG A 126 10.30 2.18 -10.39
CA ARG A 126 10.01 1.05 -9.49
C ARG A 126 8.52 0.78 -9.39
N MET A 127 7.71 1.83 -9.29
CA MET A 127 6.24 1.68 -9.25
C MET A 127 5.72 1.14 -10.58
N ASP A 128 6.24 1.63 -11.70
CA ASP A 128 5.88 1.12 -13.03
C ASP A 128 6.25 -0.35 -13.19
N TRP A 129 7.42 -0.74 -12.70
CA TRP A 129 7.85 -2.14 -12.70
C TRP A 129 6.88 -3.02 -11.89
N LEU A 130 6.46 -2.55 -10.71
CA LEU A 130 5.47 -3.26 -9.90
C LEU A 130 4.12 -3.38 -10.63
N ASN A 131 3.69 -2.34 -11.33
CA ASN A 131 2.47 -2.41 -12.14
C ASN A 131 2.59 -3.46 -13.25
N GLN A 132 3.77 -3.60 -13.85
CA GLN A 132 4.03 -4.64 -14.87
C GLN A 132 3.97 -6.05 -14.27
N GLN A 133 4.30 -6.20 -12.99
CA GLN A 133 4.16 -7.47 -12.28
C GLN A 133 2.72 -7.77 -11.85
N GLY A 134 1.80 -6.85 -12.07
CA GLY A 134 0.38 -7.04 -11.76
C GLY A 134 -0.09 -6.41 -10.45
N PHE A 135 0.75 -5.61 -9.79
CA PHE A 135 0.36 -4.92 -8.56
C PHE A 135 -0.36 -3.61 -8.88
N LYS A 136 -1.34 -3.27 -8.05
CA LYS A 136 -1.98 -1.96 -8.04
C LYS A 136 -1.20 -1.07 -7.06
N THR A 137 -0.40 -0.15 -7.59
CA THR A 137 0.46 0.70 -6.78
C THR A 137 -0.23 1.98 -6.33
N ILE A 138 0.40 2.67 -5.37
CA ILE A 138 -0.13 3.92 -4.80
C ILE A 138 -0.33 4.99 -5.89
N GLU A 139 -1.46 5.71 -5.81
CA GLU A 139 -1.69 6.89 -6.64
C GLU A 139 -0.64 7.95 -6.34
N ARG A 140 -0.05 8.50 -7.39
CA ARG A 140 1.09 9.40 -7.28
C ARG A 140 1.10 10.44 -8.37
N GLN A 141 1.76 11.56 -8.10
CA GLN A 141 2.00 12.61 -9.08
C GLN A 141 3.45 13.03 -9.07
N LEU A 142 4.04 13.10 -10.28
CA LEU A 142 5.39 13.62 -10.48
C LEU A 142 5.35 15.15 -10.49
N VAL A 143 6.28 15.76 -9.75
CA VAL A 143 6.58 17.20 -9.82
C VAL A 143 8.03 17.32 -10.28
N GLU A 144 8.22 17.56 -11.56
CA GLU A 144 9.57 17.55 -12.15
C GLU A 144 10.44 18.69 -11.65
N THR A 145 9.85 19.87 -11.50
CA THR A 145 10.51 21.05 -10.95
C THR A 145 9.71 21.53 -9.75
N PRO A 146 10.12 21.14 -8.52
CA PRO A 146 9.31 21.41 -7.32
C PRO A 146 9.49 22.88 -6.88
N THR A 147 8.69 23.75 -7.47
CA THR A 147 8.47 25.10 -7.01
C THR A 147 7.36 25.13 -5.97
N ILE A 148 7.25 26.20 -5.20
CA ILE A 148 6.16 26.36 -4.22
C ILE A 148 4.81 26.25 -4.92
N ASP A 149 4.64 26.91 -6.06
CA ASP A 149 3.37 26.91 -6.81
C ASP A 149 3.03 25.52 -7.34
N ALA A 150 4.02 24.80 -7.88
CA ALA A 150 3.80 23.45 -8.41
C ALA A 150 3.41 22.46 -7.29
N VAL A 151 4.07 22.55 -6.14
CA VAL A 151 3.76 21.70 -4.99
C VAL A 151 2.38 22.04 -4.43
N GLU A 152 2.02 23.31 -4.28
CA GLU A 152 0.70 23.72 -3.81
C GLU A 152 -0.41 23.26 -4.75
N ALA A 153 -0.21 23.39 -6.06
CA ALA A 153 -1.19 22.91 -7.05
C ALA A 153 -1.45 21.40 -6.90
N CYS A 154 -0.39 20.63 -6.69
CA CYS A 154 -0.50 19.20 -6.49
C CYS A 154 -1.24 18.87 -5.19
N ILE A 155 -0.89 19.52 -4.09
CA ILE A 155 -1.54 19.34 -2.78
C ILE A 155 -3.03 19.68 -2.89
N ASN A 156 -3.37 20.76 -3.57
CA ASN A 156 -4.77 21.17 -3.76
C ASN A 156 -5.56 20.12 -4.54
N ARG A 157 -4.97 19.52 -5.58
CA ARG A 157 -5.60 18.45 -6.35
C ARG A 157 -5.91 17.24 -5.48
N PHE A 158 -4.93 16.79 -4.67
CA PHE A 158 -5.15 15.66 -3.76
C PHE A 158 -6.21 15.99 -2.70
N THR A 159 -6.17 17.20 -2.14
CA THR A 159 -7.15 17.66 -1.15
C THR A 159 -8.56 17.65 -1.73
N GLU A 160 -8.72 18.08 -2.96
CA GLU A 160 -10.01 18.07 -3.65
C GLU A 160 -10.53 16.64 -3.83
N GLU A 161 -9.69 15.67 -4.12
CA GLU A 161 -10.09 14.27 -4.23
C GLU A 161 -10.66 13.72 -2.93
N VAL A 162 -10.11 14.12 -1.78
CA VAL A 162 -10.66 13.74 -0.47
C VAL A 162 -12.00 14.43 -0.23
N THR A 163 -12.06 15.73 -0.44
CA THR A 163 -13.27 16.53 -0.21
C THR A 163 -14.44 16.06 -1.09
N SER A 164 -14.18 15.72 -2.34
CA SER A 164 -15.19 15.23 -3.27
C SER A 164 -15.45 13.72 -3.16
N LYS A 165 -14.75 13.03 -2.26
CA LYS A 165 -14.84 11.58 -2.03
C LYS A 165 -14.43 10.74 -3.25
N ARG A 166 -13.60 11.28 -4.14
CA ARG A 166 -13.05 10.50 -5.26
C ARG A 166 -11.96 9.54 -4.80
N ASN A 167 -11.25 9.86 -3.71
CA ASN A 167 -10.36 8.90 -3.09
C ASN A 167 -11.17 8.00 -2.15
N PRO A 168 -11.24 6.68 -2.41
CA PRO A 168 -12.05 5.77 -1.61
C PRO A 168 -11.39 5.33 -0.30
N TYR A 169 -10.10 5.61 -0.13
CA TYR A 169 -9.32 5.07 0.98
C TYR A 169 -9.18 6.05 2.13
N PRO A 170 -9.05 5.53 3.39
CA PRO A 170 -8.67 6.37 4.52
C PRO A 170 -7.25 6.88 4.34
N VAL A 171 -7.06 8.18 4.51
CA VAL A 171 -5.74 8.83 4.38
C VAL A 171 -5.53 9.79 5.55
N ASP A 172 -4.27 9.98 5.97
CA ASP A 172 -3.93 10.92 7.03
C ASP A 172 -2.88 11.94 6.57
N GLY A 173 -2.65 12.07 5.28
CA GLY A 173 -1.74 13.05 4.72
C GLY A 173 -1.21 12.66 3.36
N LEU A 174 -0.10 13.30 2.99
CA LEU A 174 0.62 13.05 1.76
C LEU A 174 2.08 12.70 2.08
N VAL A 175 2.67 11.90 1.20
CA VAL A 175 4.08 11.53 1.26
C VAL A 175 4.81 12.20 0.11
N VAL A 176 5.97 12.77 0.40
CA VAL A 176 6.85 13.37 -0.60
C VAL A 176 8.16 12.58 -0.63
N CYS A 177 8.57 12.15 -1.79
CA CYS A 177 9.87 11.49 -1.95
C CYS A 177 10.57 11.97 -3.22
N TYR A 178 11.90 11.88 -3.22
CA TYR A 178 12.66 12.11 -4.44
C TYR A 178 12.48 10.94 -5.40
N ASP A 179 12.44 11.25 -6.71
CA ASP A 179 12.43 10.19 -7.71
C ASP A 179 13.76 9.43 -7.73
N ASP A 180 14.87 10.15 -7.55
CA ASP A 180 16.20 9.53 -7.44
C ASP A 180 16.31 8.79 -6.09
N THR A 181 16.24 7.46 -6.13
CA THR A 181 16.27 6.63 -4.93
C THR A 181 17.62 6.66 -4.21
N ASP A 182 18.72 6.92 -4.91
CA ASP A 182 20.05 7.03 -4.31
C ASP A 182 20.21 8.34 -3.55
N TYR A 183 19.55 9.40 -4.00
CA TYR A 183 19.59 10.69 -3.34
C TYR A 183 18.87 10.71 -1.99
N ALA A 184 17.84 9.87 -1.84
CA ALA A 184 17.01 9.82 -0.65
C ALA A 184 17.63 9.04 0.52
N GLN A 185 18.79 8.42 0.31
CA GLN A 185 19.48 7.60 1.32
C GLN A 185 20.46 8.43 2.16
#